data_cd22ca194811f1afb7f55a4f4bcb1291
#
_entry.id   cd22ca194811f1afb7f55a4f4bcb1291
#
_cell.length_a   1.000
_cell.length_b   1.000
_cell.length_c   1.000
_cell.angle_alpha   90.00
_cell.angle_beta   90.00
_cell.angle_gamma   90.00
#
_symmetry.space_group_name_H-M   'P 1'
#
loop_
_entity.id
_entity.type
_entity.pdbx_description
1 polymer ?
#
loop_
_entity_poly.entity_id
_entity_poly.type
_entity_poly.pdbx_seq_one_letter_code
_entity_poly.pdbx_strand_id
1 'polypeptide(L)'
;IAHWPAGINVSKNFISREPCHLIDFVPTFMELAGEGVSYPKYLPSLDGISLTPTFAGKKLEREKPLFFQYGGWNVLRQNQWKLVQRKQENWQLYNLDRDRTETSNLADQFPDRVKQMIRAWQSWATEIGIGNEKSKKGS
;
A
#
# COMPACT_ATOMS: atom_id res chain seq x y z
N ILE A 1 2.35 -11.49 -11.88
CA ILE A 1 2.72 -12.93 -11.92
C ILE A 1 4.21 -13.02 -11.66
N ALA A 2 4.61 -13.83 -10.67
CA ALA A 2 6.00 -14.17 -10.42
C ALA A 2 6.29 -15.58 -10.95
N HIS A 3 7.44 -15.74 -11.60
CA HIS A 3 7.91 -17.02 -12.10
C HIS A 3 9.41 -17.19 -11.78
N TRP A 4 9.71 -18.07 -10.84
CA TRP A 4 11.08 -18.40 -10.44
C TRP A 4 11.12 -19.83 -9.91
N PRO A 5 11.27 -20.84 -10.79
CA PRO A 5 11.15 -22.24 -10.42
C PRO A 5 12.10 -22.71 -9.31
N ALA A 6 13.29 -22.09 -9.23
CA ALA A 6 14.30 -22.45 -8.24
C ALA A 6 14.07 -21.80 -6.85
N GLY A 7 13.25 -20.76 -6.74
CA GLY A 7 13.11 -19.98 -5.50
C GLY A 7 11.70 -19.85 -4.97
N ILE A 8 10.67 -20.17 -5.77
CA ILE A 8 9.27 -20.11 -5.32
C ILE A 8 8.82 -21.51 -4.92
N ASN A 9 8.63 -21.72 -3.63
CA ASN A 9 8.34 -23.03 -3.01
C ASN A 9 6.85 -23.17 -2.61
N VAL A 10 5.96 -22.76 -3.50
CA VAL A 10 4.52 -22.95 -3.34
C VAL A 10 3.98 -23.88 -4.42
N SER A 11 2.79 -24.44 -4.20
CA SER A 11 2.15 -25.32 -5.17
C SER A 11 1.94 -24.64 -6.52
N LYS A 12 1.95 -25.40 -7.59
CA LYS A 12 1.60 -24.91 -8.94
C LYS A 12 0.21 -24.26 -8.89
N ASN A 13 0.07 -23.09 -9.49
CA ASN A 13 -1.15 -22.28 -9.49
C ASN A 13 -1.51 -21.62 -8.14
N PHE A 14 -0.56 -21.50 -7.21
CA PHE A 14 -0.76 -20.77 -5.97
C PHE A 14 -1.10 -19.30 -6.25
N ILE A 15 -2.13 -18.80 -5.58
CA ILE A 15 -2.52 -17.39 -5.63
C ILE A 15 -2.32 -16.79 -4.24
N SER A 16 -1.31 -15.93 -4.10
CA SER A 16 -1.18 -15.12 -2.89
C SER A 16 -2.27 -14.05 -2.86
N ARG A 17 -2.86 -13.85 -1.69
CA ARG A 17 -3.84 -12.77 -1.43
C ARG A 17 -3.21 -11.60 -0.66
N GLU A 18 -1.92 -11.66 -0.43
CA GLU A 18 -1.18 -10.61 0.27
C GLU A 18 -1.16 -9.32 -0.56
N PRO A 19 -1.43 -8.16 0.06
CA PRO A 19 -1.35 -6.89 -0.64
C PRO A 19 0.09 -6.56 -1.00
N CYS A 20 0.37 -6.42 -2.28
CA CYS A 20 1.67 -6.00 -2.80
C CYS A 20 1.56 -4.71 -3.61
N HIS A 21 2.67 -3.99 -3.71
CA HIS A 21 2.78 -2.73 -4.43
C HIS A 21 4.12 -2.65 -5.19
N LEU A 22 4.24 -1.76 -6.18
CA LEU A 22 5.50 -1.56 -6.93
C LEU A 22 6.68 -1.19 -6.03
N ILE A 23 6.42 -0.47 -4.92
CA ILE A 23 7.46 -0.10 -3.96
C ILE A 23 8.13 -1.32 -3.30
N ASP A 24 7.48 -2.49 -3.33
CA ASP A 24 7.97 -3.73 -2.74
C ASP A 24 9.01 -4.45 -3.62
N PHE A 25 9.13 -4.08 -4.89
CA PHE A 25 10.06 -4.76 -5.80
C PHE A 25 11.52 -4.49 -5.45
N VAL A 26 11.88 -3.25 -5.12
CA VAL A 26 13.25 -2.91 -4.76
C VAL A 26 13.71 -3.70 -3.54
N PRO A 27 13.04 -3.67 -2.37
CA PRO A 27 13.47 -4.47 -1.23
C PRO A 27 13.46 -5.98 -1.51
N THR A 28 12.53 -6.47 -2.35
CA THR A 28 12.51 -7.88 -2.75
C THR A 28 13.75 -8.25 -3.54
N PHE A 29 14.11 -7.46 -4.56
CA PHE A 29 15.28 -7.75 -5.38
C PHE A 29 16.60 -7.62 -4.60
N MET A 30 16.68 -6.67 -3.67
CA MET A 30 17.84 -6.53 -2.80
C MET A 30 18.02 -7.75 -1.90
N GLU A 31 16.94 -8.25 -1.30
CA GLU A 31 17.00 -9.47 -0.48
C GLU A 31 17.41 -10.70 -1.31
N LEU A 32 16.86 -10.83 -2.53
CA LEU A 32 17.20 -11.93 -3.44
C LEU A 32 18.63 -11.87 -3.98
N ALA A 33 19.19 -10.67 -4.10
CA ALA A 33 20.57 -10.48 -4.53
C ALA A 33 21.59 -10.87 -3.46
N GLY A 34 21.16 -11.02 -2.21
CA GLY A 34 21.96 -11.55 -1.11
C GLY A 34 22.87 -10.52 -0.42
N GLU A 35 23.77 -11.05 0.41
CA GLU A 35 24.71 -10.23 1.16
C GLU A 35 25.65 -9.43 0.24
N GLY A 36 25.88 -8.16 0.59
CA GLY A 36 26.71 -7.24 -0.20
C GLY A 36 25.93 -6.25 -1.05
N VAL A 37 24.64 -6.44 -1.26
CA VAL A 37 23.78 -5.43 -1.89
C VAL A 37 23.19 -4.52 -0.82
N SER A 38 23.61 -3.26 -0.80
CA SER A 38 23.07 -2.27 0.13
C SER A 38 22.33 -1.17 -0.61
N TYR A 39 21.20 -0.74 -0.02
CA TYR A 39 20.49 0.43 -0.53
C TYR A 39 21.32 1.69 -0.31
N PRO A 40 21.53 2.53 -1.33
CA PRO A 40 22.36 3.72 -1.20
C PRO A 40 21.83 4.68 -0.12
N LYS A 41 22.70 5.04 0.84
CA LYS A 41 22.32 5.90 1.99
C LYS A 41 21.89 7.31 1.62
N TYR A 42 22.24 7.77 0.42
CA TYR A 42 21.86 9.09 -0.10
C TYR A 42 20.47 9.13 -0.74
N LEU A 43 19.81 7.97 -0.88
CA LEU A 43 18.43 7.88 -1.34
C LEU A 43 17.46 7.85 -0.16
N PRO A 44 16.21 8.30 -0.36
CA PRO A 44 15.17 8.16 0.66
C PRO A 44 14.99 6.71 1.12
N SER A 45 14.61 6.50 2.37
CA SER A 45 14.33 5.15 2.88
C SER A 45 13.25 4.45 2.05
N LEU A 46 13.38 3.12 1.92
CA LEU A 46 12.36 2.33 1.23
C LEU A 46 11.08 2.24 2.07
N ASP A 47 9.95 2.56 1.46
CA ASP A 47 8.62 2.37 2.07
C ASP A 47 8.04 0.98 1.81
N GLY A 48 8.61 0.25 0.85
CA GLY A 48 8.22 -1.10 0.51
C GLY A 48 8.79 -2.14 1.46
N ILE A 49 8.22 -3.34 1.41
CA ILE A 49 8.69 -4.53 2.13
C ILE A 49 9.04 -5.62 1.13
N SER A 50 9.90 -6.55 1.51
CA SER A 50 10.19 -7.70 0.67
C SER A 50 9.00 -8.62 0.51
N LEU A 51 8.78 -9.12 -0.70
CA LEU A 51 7.75 -10.10 -1.03
C LEU A 51 8.24 -11.55 -0.89
N THR A 52 9.51 -11.78 -0.53
CA THR A 52 10.10 -13.13 -0.42
C THR A 52 9.34 -14.07 0.51
N PRO A 53 8.70 -13.62 1.63
CA PRO A 53 7.87 -14.51 2.44
C PRO A 53 6.74 -15.18 1.65
N THR A 54 6.16 -14.48 0.65
CA THR A 54 5.09 -15.04 -0.18
C THR A 54 5.56 -16.17 -1.09
N PHE A 55 6.86 -16.24 -1.40
CA PHE A 55 7.45 -17.31 -2.20
C PHE A 55 7.47 -18.66 -1.47
N ALA A 56 7.35 -18.61 -0.14
CA ALA A 56 7.16 -19.76 0.73
C ALA A 56 5.72 -19.88 1.26
N GLY A 57 4.75 -19.18 0.67
CA GLY A 57 3.35 -19.19 1.09
C GLY A 57 3.08 -18.52 2.44
N LYS A 58 4.04 -17.74 2.96
CA LYS A 58 3.89 -17.01 4.21
C LYS A 58 3.16 -15.67 4.00
N LYS A 59 2.60 -15.12 5.08
CA LYS A 59 1.99 -13.79 5.10
C LYS A 59 3.06 -12.70 5.05
N LEU A 60 2.65 -11.52 4.55
CA LEU A 60 3.45 -10.30 4.64
C LEU A 60 3.12 -9.55 5.92
N GLU A 61 4.14 -9.18 6.67
CA GLU A 61 4.01 -8.29 7.83
C GLU A 61 4.26 -6.86 7.39
N ARG A 62 3.18 -6.14 7.10
CA ARG A 62 3.23 -4.74 6.67
C ARG A 62 2.72 -3.84 7.80
N GLU A 63 3.64 -3.12 8.44
CA GLU A 63 3.31 -2.17 9.50
C GLU A 63 2.70 -0.88 8.96
N LYS A 64 3.30 -0.34 7.89
CA LYS A 64 2.82 0.90 7.25
C LYS A 64 1.68 0.61 6.28
N PRO A 65 0.64 1.47 6.22
CA PRO A 65 -0.38 1.37 5.19
C PRO A 65 0.20 1.58 3.78
N LEU A 66 -0.52 1.10 2.78
CA LEU A 66 -0.29 1.48 1.39
C LEU A 66 -1.13 2.72 1.07
N PHE A 67 -0.47 3.74 0.51
CA PHE A 67 -1.12 4.98 0.11
C PHE A 67 -1.08 5.13 -1.40
N PHE A 68 -2.15 5.69 -1.96
CA PHE A 68 -2.25 5.95 -3.38
C PHE A 68 -2.92 7.30 -3.62
N GLN A 69 -2.39 8.06 -4.56
CA GLN A 69 -3.00 9.30 -5.03
C GLN A 69 -2.83 9.39 -6.56
N TYR A 70 -3.93 9.50 -7.27
CA TYR A 70 -3.93 9.66 -8.71
C TYR A 70 -5.25 10.29 -9.19
N GLY A 71 -5.18 11.30 -10.07
CA GLY A 71 -6.34 11.87 -10.75
C GLY A 71 -7.48 12.35 -9.84
N GLY A 72 -7.15 12.81 -8.62
CA GLY A 72 -8.11 13.22 -7.60
C GLY A 72 -8.68 12.06 -6.77
N TRP A 73 -8.15 10.85 -6.94
CA TRP A 73 -8.44 9.73 -6.04
C TRP A 73 -7.40 9.67 -4.94
N ASN A 74 -7.87 9.54 -3.72
CA ASN A 74 -7.08 9.35 -2.52
C ASN A 74 -7.43 7.99 -1.92
N VAL A 75 -6.44 7.14 -1.72
CA VAL A 75 -6.68 5.79 -1.22
C VAL A 75 -5.66 5.44 -0.15
N LEU A 76 -6.13 4.80 0.92
CA LEU A 76 -5.32 4.16 1.94
C LEU A 76 -5.78 2.71 2.11
N ARG A 77 -4.85 1.75 2.06
CA ARG A 77 -5.10 0.36 2.37
C ARG A 77 -4.27 -0.08 3.58
N GLN A 78 -4.95 -0.60 4.59
CA GLN A 78 -4.33 -1.16 5.80
C GLN A 78 -5.01 -2.47 6.16
N ASN A 79 -4.28 -3.56 6.08
CA ASN A 79 -4.81 -4.91 6.26
C ASN A 79 -6.02 -5.17 5.35
N GLN A 80 -7.17 -5.60 5.92
CA GLN A 80 -8.43 -5.79 5.20
C GLN A 80 -9.20 -4.49 4.88
N TRP A 81 -8.79 -3.37 5.45
CA TRP A 81 -9.51 -2.11 5.29
C TRP A 81 -8.95 -1.28 4.13
N LYS A 82 -9.87 -0.74 3.34
CA LYS A 82 -9.56 0.23 2.29
C LYS A 82 -10.42 1.47 2.48
N LEU A 83 -9.77 2.62 2.60
CA LEU A 83 -10.39 3.94 2.65
C LEU A 83 -10.18 4.62 1.30
N VAL A 84 -11.25 5.14 0.71
CA VAL A 84 -11.24 5.77 -0.63
C VAL A 84 -11.95 7.10 -0.58
N GLN A 85 -11.36 8.10 -1.23
CA GLN A 85 -12.03 9.36 -1.54
C GLN A 85 -11.85 9.66 -3.04
N ARG A 86 -12.93 9.89 -3.75
CA ARG A 86 -12.91 10.33 -5.13
C ARG A 86 -13.07 11.85 -5.19
N LYS A 87 -12.08 12.56 -5.75
CA LYS A 87 -12.07 14.02 -5.83
C LYS A 87 -12.32 14.64 -4.44
N GLN A 88 -13.40 15.41 -4.29
CA GLN A 88 -13.81 16.04 -3.02
C GLN A 88 -15.07 15.40 -2.42
N GLU A 89 -15.41 14.17 -2.84
CA GLU A 89 -16.52 13.42 -2.28
C GLU A 89 -16.22 12.97 -0.83
N ASN A 90 -17.21 12.44 -0.15
CA ASN A 90 -17.02 11.86 1.17
C ASN A 90 -16.15 10.61 1.10
N TRP A 91 -15.38 10.38 2.16
CA TRP A 91 -14.60 9.17 2.32
C TRP A 91 -15.51 7.94 2.45
N GLN A 92 -15.15 6.87 1.79
CA GLN A 92 -15.82 5.57 1.80
C GLN A 92 -14.87 4.53 2.39
N LEU A 93 -15.40 3.62 3.21
CA LEU A 93 -14.64 2.58 3.88
C LEU A 93 -15.14 1.20 3.44
N TYR A 94 -14.22 0.31 3.10
CA TYR A 94 -14.51 -1.04 2.66
C TYR A 94 -13.70 -2.09 3.42
N ASN A 95 -14.29 -3.27 3.64
CA ASN A 95 -13.60 -4.43 4.17
C ASN A 95 -13.36 -5.43 3.03
N LEU A 96 -12.13 -5.48 2.51
CA LEU A 96 -11.78 -6.28 1.33
C LEU A 96 -11.77 -7.79 1.56
N ASP A 97 -11.79 -8.27 2.81
CA ASP A 97 -11.92 -9.70 3.10
C ASP A 97 -13.35 -10.19 2.86
N ARG A 98 -14.34 -9.29 3.04
CA ARG A 98 -15.76 -9.59 2.91
C ARG A 98 -16.38 -9.04 1.62
N ASP A 99 -15.83 -7.94 1.13
CA ASP A 99 -16.35 -7.19 -0.02
C ASP A 99 -15.19 -6.73 -0.92
N ARG A 100 -14.74 -7.61 -1.80
CA ARG A 100 -13.64 -7.32 -2.73
C ARG A 100 -14.03 -6.41 -3.89
N THR A 101 -15.31 -6.26 -4.12
CA THR A 101 -15.90 -5.45 -5.21
C THR A 101 -16.29 -4.05 -4.73
N GLU A 102 -16.12 -3.75 -3.44
CA GLU A 102 -16.32 -2.43 -2.86
C GLU A 102 -17.76 -1.91 -3.09
N THR A 103 -18.74 -2.77 -2.85
CA THR A 103 -20.15 -2.47 -3.04
C THR A 103 -20.85 -1.94 -1.79
N SER A 104 -20.28 -2.21 -0.61
CA SER A 104 -20.86 -1.89 0.68
C SER A 104 -19.99 -0.89 1.45
N ASN A 105 -20.35 0.40 1.37
CA ASN A 105 -19.66 1.45 2.14
C ASN A 105 -19.96 1.31 3.64
N LEU A 106 -18.93 1.11 4.44
CA LEU A 106 -19.01 0.92 5.90
C LEU A 106 -18.62 2.19 6.69
N ALA A 107 -18.46 3.35 6.05
CA ALA A 107 -17.96 4.55 6.70
C ALA A 107 -18.83 4.98 7.90
N ASP A 108 -20.14 4.92 7.78
CA ASP A 108 -21.08 5.29 8.85
C ASP A 108 -21.08 4.28 10.00
N GLN A 109 -20.73 3.02 9.73
CA GLN A 109 -20.68 1.98 10.76
C GLN A 109 -19.37 2.02 11.58
N PHE A 110 -18.29 2.57 11.01
CA PHE A 110 -16.96 2.62 11.64
C PHE A 110 -16.35 4.03 11.60
N PRO A 111 -17.04 5.05 12.16
CA PRO A 111 -16.62 6.45 12.03
C PRO A 111 -15.24 6.73 12.66
N ASP A 112 -14.88 6.07 13.76
CA ASP A 112 -13.58 6.28 14.40
C ASP A 112 -12.43 5.69 13.59
N ARG A 113 -12.66 4.54 12.93
CA ARG A 113 -11.70 3.97 12.00
C ARG A 113 -11.49 4.90 10.79
N VAL A 114 -12.56 5.44 10.23
CA VAL A 114 -12.49 6.42 9.14
C VAL A 114 -11.65 7.62 9.55
N LYS A 115 -11.91 8.21 10.72
CA LYS A 115 -11.12 9.35 11.24
C LYS A 115 -9.64 9.00 11.41
N GLN A 116 -9.34 7.83 11.95
CA GLN A 116 -7.96 7.36 12.12
C GLN A 116 -7.24 7.22 10.79
N MET A 117 -7.88 6.58 9.81
CA MET A 117 -7.30 6.36 8.49
C MET A 117 -7.16 7.66 7.70
N ILE A 118 -8.10 8.61 7.82
CA ILE A 118 -7.98 9.95 7.23
C ILE A 118 -6.76 10.68 7.79
N ARG A 119 -6.54 10.66 9.11
CA ARG A 119 -5.36 11.28 9.73
C ARG A 119 -4.06 10.68 9.20
N ALA A 120 -4.00 9.35 9.07
CA ALA A 120 -2.84 8.66 8.52
C ALA A 120 -2.59 9.08 7.06
N TRP A 121 -3.64 9.16 6.23
CA TRP A 121 -3.53 9.61 4.86
C TRP A 121 -3.07 11.07 4.76
N GLN A 122 -3.62 11.96 5.58
CA GLN A 122 -3.25 13.38 5.62
C GLN A 122 -1.79 13.59 6.07
N SER A 123 -1.33 12.82 7.06
CA SER A 123 0.06 12.87 7.50
C SER A 123 1.02 12.50 6.37
N TRP A 124 0.76 11.37 5.69
CA TRP A 124 1.53 10.95 4.54
C TRP A 124 1.48 11.95 3.39
N ALA A 125 0.29 12.47 3.05
CA ALA A 125 0.12 13.46 1.99
C ALA A 125 0.92 14.74 2.26
N THR A 126 0.97 15.18 3.52
CA THR A 126 1.78 16.33 3.94
C THR A 126 3.27 16.05 3.82
N GLU A 127 3.72 14.87 4.25
CA GLU A 127 5.12 14.44 4.16
C GLU A 127 5.65 14.45 2.73
N ILE A 128 4.86 13.98 1.78
CA ILE A 128 5.24 13.93 0.36
C ILE A 128 4.82 15.18 -0.44
N GLY A 129 4.28 16.23 0.23
CA GLY A 129 3.94 17.51 -0.39
C GLY A 129 2.65 17.53 -1.21
N ILE A 130 1.78 16.52 -1.08
CA ILE A 130 0.45 16.55 -1.69
C ILE A 130 -0.42 17.58 -0.95
N GLY A 131 -1.09 18.46 -1.69
CA GLY A 131 -1.98 19.50 -1.13
C GLY A 131 -1.35 20.89 -1.01
N ASN A 132 -0.06 21.06 -1.26
CA ASN A 132 0.62 22.35 -1.25
C ASN A 132 0.46 23.15 -2.58
N GLU A 133 -0.36 22.69 -3.53
CA GLU A 133 -0.53 23.36 -4.82
C GLU A 133 -1.29 24.71 -4.76
N LYS A 134 -1.79 25.13 -3.58
CA LYS A 134 -2.48 26.43 -3.45
C LYS A 134 -1.57 27.66 -3.43
N SER A 135 -0.24 27.50 -3.39
CA SER A 135 0.68 28.64 -3.29
C SER A 135 1.40 29.02 -4.60
N LYS A 136 1.14 28.35 -5.73
CA LYS A 136 1.80 28.67 -7.03
C LYS A 136 0.89 29.33 -8.08
N LYS A 137 -0.30 29.79 -7.74
CA LYS A 137 -1.12 30.65 -8.61
C LYS A 137 -1.20 32.06 -8.03
N GLY A 138 -0.10 32.78 -8.09
CA GLY A 138 -0.03 34.16 -7.63
C GLY A 138 1.37 34.73 -7.85
N SER A 139 1.79 34.80 -9.09
CA SER A 139 2.87 35.72 -9.56
C SER A 139 2.72 35.91 -11.05
#